data_ba3f109b9e5c6dfed61aedc2503d95c1
#
_entry.id   ba3f109b9e5c6dfed61aedc2503d95c1
#
_cell.length_a   1.000
_cell.length_b   1.000
_cell.length_c   1.000
_cell.angle_alpha   90.00
_cell.angle_beta   90.00
_cell.angle_gamma   90.00
#
_symmetry.space_group_name_H-M   'P 1'
#
loop_
_entity.id
_entity.type
_entity.pdbx_description
1 polymer ?
#
loop_
_entity_poly.entity_id
_entity_poly.type
_entity_poly.pdbx_seq_one_letter_code
_entity_poly.pdbx_strand_id
1 'polypeptide(L)'
;MIKWPWKVQESAHQTALPWQEALSIPLLTCLTEQEQSKLVALAERFLQQKRLVPLQGFELNSLRSCRIALLFCLPVLELGLEWLDGFHEVLIYPAPFVVDDEWEDDIGLMHNQRIVQSGQSWQQGPIVLNWLDIQDSFDASGFNLIIHEVAHKLDTRNGDRASGVPFISLREVAGWEHDLHAAMNNIQEEIELVGENAASIDAYAA
;
A
#
# COMPACT_ATOMS: atom_id res chain seq x y z
N MET A 1 -16.03 38.49 14.10
CA MET A 1 -15.93 37.26 14.91
C MET A 1 -16.91 36.25 14.30
N ILE A 2 -16.42 35.40 13.36
CA ILE A 2 -17.22 34.45 12.58
C ILE A 2 -17.29 33.16 13.40
N LYS A 3 -18.48 32.82 13.87
CA LYS A 3 -18.73 31.54 14.57
C LYS A 3 -18.91 30.45 13.52
N TRP A 4 -17.98 29.48 13.45
CA TRP A 4 -18.11 28.28 12.66
C TRP A 4 -19.07 27.30 13.36
N PRO A 5 -20.11 26.81 12.70
CA PRO A 5 -21.06 25.88 13.29
C PRO A 5 -20.60 24.43 13.08
N TRP A 6 -19.51 24.03 13.65
CA TRP A 6 -19.18 22.61 13.75
C TRP A 6 -19.73 22.07 15.06
N LYS A 7 -21.00 21.70 15.06
CA LYS A 7 -21.47 20.71 16.03
C LYS A 7 -20.87 19.37 15.61
N VAL A 8 -19.83 18.94 16.32
CA VAL A 8 -19.46 17.52 16.36
C VAL A 8 -20.70 16.79 16.84
N GLN A 9 -21.29 16.03 15.97
CA GLN A 9 -22.39 15.13 16.31
C GLN A 9 -21.72 13.92 16.99
N GLU A 10 -21.52 14.01 18.31
CA GLU A 10 -21.31 12.86 19.15
C GLU A 10 -22.62 12.08 19.17
N SER A 11 -22.72 11.11 18.29
CA SER A 11 -23.65 10.01 18.43
C SER A 11 -23.14 8.87 17.58
N ALA A 12 -22.66 7.85 18.23
CA ALA A 12 -22.97 6.51 17.78
C ALA A 12 -22.48 5.55 18.85
N HIS A 13 -23.31 4.66 19.17
CA HIS A 13 -22.92 3.35 19.69
C HIS A 13 -21.62 2.96 18.98
N GLN A 14 -20.55 2.84 19.73
CA GLN A 14 -19.28 2.34 19.26
C GLN A 14 -19.49 0.85 18.95
N THR A 15 -20.10 0.59 17.79
CA THR A 15 -20.21 -0.77 17.27
C THR A 15 -18.79 -1.26 17.12
N ALA A 16 -18.46 -2.35 17.79
CA ALA A 16 -17.12 -2.94 17.68
C ALA A 16 -16.77 -3.13 16.20
N LEU A 17 -15.56 -2.73 15.82
CA LEU A 17 -15.12 -2.87 14.44
C LEU A 17 -15.09 -4.36 14.05
N PRO A 18 -15.43 -4.70 12.79
CA PRO A 18 -15.62 -6.08 12.34
C PRO A 18 -14.28 -6.77 12.04
N TRP A 19 -13.39 -6.84 13.02
CA TRP A 19 -12.04 -7.38 12.84
C TRP A 19 -12.03 -8.86 12.45
N GLN A 20 -12.91 -9.68 13.03
CA GLN A 20 -13.00 -11.11 12.71
C GLN A 20 -13.35 -11.34 11.24
N GLU A 21 -14.29 -10.54 10.70
CA GLU A 21 -14.63 -10.59 9.29
C GLU A 21 -13.50 -10.02 8.42
N ALA A 22 -12.84 -8.98 8.88
CA ALA A 22 -11.72 -8.38 8.15
C ALA A 22 -10.51 -9.32 8.04
N LEU A 23 -10.24 -10.16 9.04
CA LEU A 23 -9.17 -11.17 9.05
C LEU A 23 -9.42 -12.34 8.09
N SER A 24 -10.60 -12.46 7.47
CA SER A 24 -10.91 -13.53 6.51
C SER A 24 -10.21 -13.36 5.14
N ILE A 25 -9.39 -12.33 4.96
CA ILE A 25 -8.55 -12.17 3.76
C ILE A 25 -7.60 -13.38 3.66
N PRO A 26 -7.53 -14.11 2.51
CA PRO A 26 -6.72 -15.31 2.36
C PRO A 26 -5.26 -15.14 2.82
N LEU A 27 -4.65 -14.00 2.49
CA LEU A 27 -3.28 -13.66 2.89
C LEU A 27 -3.06 -13.67 4.41
N LEU A 28 -4.09 -13.34 5.19
CA LEU A 28 -4.02 -13.25 6.65
C LEU A 28 -4.33 -14.58 7.36
N THR A 29 -4.83 -15.57 6.65
CA THR A 29 -5.22 -16.87 7.24
C THR A 29 -4.03 -17.74 7.65
N CYS A 30 -2.83 -17.46 7.12
CA CYS A 30 -1.59 -18.14 7.51
C CYS A 30 -1.02 -17.63 8.84
N LEU A 31 -1.50 -16.50 9.37
CA LEU A 31 -1.03 -15.94 10.63
C LEU A 31 -1.57 -16.72 11.81
N THR A 32 -0.73 -16.90 12.83
CA THR A 32 -1.14 -17.46 14.13
C THR A 32 -2.13 -16.52 14.83
N GLU A 33 -2.90 -17.00 15.80
CA GLU A 33 -3.82 -16.18 16.59
C GLU A 33 -3.10 -15.01 17.30
N GLN A 34 -1.86 -15.23 17.71
CA GLN A 34 -1.04 -14.19 18.34
C GLN A 34 -0.67 -13.09 17.34
N GLU A 35 -0.25 -13.45 16.13
CA GLU A 35 0.07 -12.52 15.06
C GLU A 35 -1.17 -11.76 14.59
N GLN A 36 -2.31 -12.45 14.44
CA GLN A 36 -3.59 -11.80 14.14
C GLN A 36 -3.98 -10.77 15.20
N SER A 37 -3.83 -11.12 16.48
CA SER A 37 -4.12 -10.19 17.59
C SER A 37 -3.19 -8.98 17.56
N LYS A 38 -1.89 -9.18 17.30
CA LYS A 38 -0.90 -8.12 17.16
C LYS A 38 -1.22 -7.22 15.95
N LEU A 39 -1.60 -7.83 14.82
CA LEU A 39 -1.96 -7.11 13.60
C LEU A 39 -3.21 -6.24 13.81
N VAL A 40 -4.24 -6.76 14.47
CA VAL A 40 -5.45 -5.99 14.80
C VAL A 40 -5.10 -4.80 15.70
N ALA A 41 -4.32 -5.00 16.76
CA ALA A 41 -3.91 -3.90 17.64
C ALA A 41 -3.12 -2.82 16.90
N LEU A 42 -2.28 -3.22 15.93
CA LEU A 42 -1.54 -2.28 15.08
C LEU A 42 -2.49 -1.53 14.12
N ALA A 43 -3.46 -2.23 13.52
CA ALA A 43 -4.45 -1.66 12.62
C ALA A 43 -5.42 -0.69 13.34
N GLU A 44 -5.77 -0.95 14.58
CA GLU A 44 -6.54 0.00 15.41
C GLU A 44 -5.77 1.31 15.62
N ARG A 45 -4.49 1.22 15.95
CA ARG A 45 -3.62 2.39 16.07
C ARG A 45 -3.45 3.12 14.73
N PHE A 46 -3.34 2.38 13.63
CA PHE A 46 -3.30 2.96 12.30
C PHE A 46 -4.55 3.80 12.03
N LEU A 47 -5.75 3.27 12.26
CA LEU A 47 -7.01 4.00 12.05
C LEU A 47 -7.20 5.21 12.99
N GLN A 48 -6.49 5.24 14.13
CA GLN A 48 -6.47 6.41 15.02
C GLN A 48 -5.51 7.51 14.54
N GLN A 49 -4.42 7.15 13.85
CA GLN A 49 -3.36 8.06 13.45
C GLN A 49 -3.45 8.49 11.99
N LYS A 50 -4.07 7.68 11.13
CA LYS A 50 -4.18 7.92 9.69
C LYS A 50 -5.64 8.12 9.29
N ARG A 51 -5.86 8.96 8.31
CA ARG A 51 -7.20 9.20 7.76
C ARG A 51 -7.38 8.45 6.45
N LEU A 52 -8.39 7.60 6.38
CA LEU A 52 -8.88 7.04 5.13
C LEU A 52 -9.92 8.02 4.57
N VAL A 53 -9.66 8.61 3.42
CA VAL A 53 -10.47 9.67 2.82
C VAL A 53 -11.09 9.15 1.52
N PRO A 54 -12.38 8.76 1.55
CA PRO A 54 -13.08 8.38 0.33
C PRO A 54 -13.35 9.62 -0.54
N LEU A 55 -13.10 9.50 -1.83
CA LEU A 55 -13.25 10.56 -2.81
C LEU A 55 -14.35 10.22 -3.83
N GLN A 56 -14.83 11.22 -4.55
CA GLN A 56 -15.79 11.08 -5.64
C GLN A 56 -17.05 10.26 -5.28
N GLY A 57 -17.54 10.39 -4.04
CA GLY A 57 -18.74 9.69 -3.59
C GLY A 57 -18.53 8.21 -3.26
N PHE A 58 -17.29 7.74 -3.18
CA PHE A 58 -17.00 6.39 -2.71
C PHE A 58 -17.44 6.20 -1.26
N GLU A 59 -18.16 5.12 -0.97
CA GLU A 59 -18.61 4.80 0.39
C GLU A 59 -17.63 3.85 1.08
N LEU A 60 -16.97 4.33 2.11
CA LEU A 60 -16.06 3.56 2.93
C LEU A 60 -16.76 3.12 4.23
N ASN A 61 -17.11 1.84 4.31
CA ASN A 61 -17.69 1.26 5.52
C ASN A 61 -16.61 0.72 6.48
N SER A 62 -17.04 0.33 7.69
CA SER A 62 -16.12 -0.16 8.74
C SER A 62 -15.33 -1.40 8.33
N LEU A 63 -15.95 -2.34 7.60
CA LEU A 63 -15.26 -3.55 7.14
C LEU A 63 -14.15 -3.23 6.13
N ARG A 64 -14.44 -2.36 5.16
CA ARG A 64 -13.45 -1.89 4.19
C ARG A 64 -12.29 -1.19 4.89
N SER A 65 -12.60 -0.33 5.86
CA SER A 65 -11.56 0.36 6.65
C SER A 65 -10.67 -0.61 7.43
N CYS A 66 -11.26 -1.62 8.06
CA CYS A 66 -10.51 -2.66 8.78
C CYS A 66 -9.59 -3.45 7.84
N ARG A 67 -10.10 -3.90 6.69
CA ARG A 67 -9.32 -4.67 5.70
C ARG A 67 -8.14 -3.86 5.16
N ILE A 68 -8.36 -2.59 4.81
CA ILE A 68 -7.31 -1.69 4.37
C ILE A 68 -6.25 -1.53 5.47
N ALA A 69 -6.66 -1.25 6.71
CA ALA A 69 -5.74 -1.06 7.82
C ALA A 69 -4.90 -2.32 8.11
N LEU A 70 -5.49 -3.51 8.04
CA LEU A 70 -4.75 -4.78 8.20
C LEU A 70 -3.66 -4.93 7.14
N LEU A 71 -3.97 -4.66 5.86
CA LEU A 71 -2.99 -4.78 4.78
C LEU A 71 -1.90 -3.71 4.84
N PHE A 72 -2.19 -2.49 5.29
CA PHE A 72 -1.16 -1.49 5.59
C PHE A 72 -0.21 -1.92 6.71
N CYS A 73 -0.76 -2.57 7.72
CA CYS A 73 0.00 -2.96 8.91
C CYS A 73 0.75 -4.27 8.75
N LEU A 74 0.36 -5.15 7.82
CA LEU A 74 0.98 -6.45 7.63
C LEU A 74 2.50 -6.37 7.36
N PRO A 75 3.00 -5.55 6.42
CA PRO A 75 4.43 -5.45 6.14
C PRO A 75 5.25 -4.90 7.32
N VAL A 76 4.60 -4.16 8.23
CA VAL A 76 5.25 -3.55 9.39
C VAL A 76 4.89 -4.23 10.71
N LEU A 77 4.33 -5.45 10.66
CA LEU A 77 3.88 -6.19 11.84
C LEU A 77 4.98 -6.35 12.89
N GLU A 78 6.20 -6.64 12.46
CA GLU A 78 7.36 -6.78 13.35
C GLU A 78 8.19 -5.50 13.47
N LEU A 79 8.03 -4.56 12.56
CA LEU A 79 8.77 -3.30 12.54
C LEU A 79 8.13 -2.22 13.42
N GLY A 80 6.80 -2.21 13.51
CA GLY A 80 6.03 -1.19 14.22
C GLY A 80 5.46 -0.10 13.31
N LEU A 81 4.45 0.63 13.83
CA LEU A 81 3.68 1.60 13.05
C LEU A 81 4.49 2.85 12.68
N GLU A 82 5.54 3.16 13.41
CA GLU A 82 6.47 4.27 13.14
C GLU A 82 7.15 4.16 11.77
N TRP A 83 7.19 2.98 11.18
CA TRP A 83 7.68 2.79 9.82
C TRP A 83 6.73 3.38 8.76
N LEU A 84 5.51 3.71 9.15
CA LEU A 84 4.51 4.38 8.32
C LEU A 84 4.34 5.88 8.64
N ASP A 85 5.27 6.52 9.34
CA ASP A 85 5.15 7.93 9.73
C ASP A 85 5.24 8.92 8.56
N GLY A 86 5.67 8.48 7.39
CA GLY A 86 5.86 9.33 6.20
C GLY A 86 4.58 9.90 5.57
N PHE A 87 3.38 9.52 6.05
CA PHE A 87 2.10 10.02 5.55
C PHE A 87 1.03 10.08 6.63
N HIS A 88 -0.03 10.85 6.39
CA HIS A 88 -1.17 10.98 7.31
C HIS A 88 -2.50 10.59 6.70
N GLU A 89 -2.61 10.61 5.37
CA GLU A 89 -3.85 10.38 4.65
C GLU A 89 -3.68 9.31 3.58
N VAL A 90 -4.74 8.51 3.41
CA VAL A 90 -4.91 7.58 2.29
C VAL A 90 -6.15 8.04 1.55
N LEU A 91 -5.98 8.51 0.33
CA LEU A 91 -7.06 8.95 -0.55
C LEU A 91 -7.55 7.76 -1.36
N ILE A 92 -8.86 7.52 -1.36
CA ILE A 92 -9.45 6.34 -2.01
C ILE A 92 -10.46 6.76 -3.06
N TYR A 93 -10.11 6.56 -4.32
CA TYR A 93 -10.98 6.75 -5.46
C TYR A 93 -11.84 5.50 -5.72
N PRO A 94 -13.03 5.64 -6.34
CA PRO A 94 -13.87 4.49 -6.67
C PRO A 94 -13.28 3.58 -7.75
N ALA A 95 -12.46 4.12 -8.65
CA ALA A 95 -11.88 3.44 -9.80
C ALA A 95 -10.51 4.06 -10.14
N PRO A 96 -9.70 3.41 -11.00
CA PRO A 96 -8.45 3.97 -11.50
C PRO A 96 -8.65 5.40 -12.03
N PHE A 97 -7.72 6.27 -11.74
CA PHE A 97 -7.78 7.68 -12.11
C PHE A 97 -6.68 8.03 -13.12
N VAL A 98 -6.98 9.01 -13.95
CA VAL A 98 -6.02 9.53 -14.92
C VAL A 98 -5.28 10.68 -14.28
N VAL A 99 -3.96 10.61 -14.27
CA VAL A 99 -3.08 11.73 -13.89
C VAL A 99 -2.50 12.30 -15.18
N ASP A 100 -2.66 13.61 -15.36
CA ASP A 100 -1.89 14.33 -16.37
C ASP A 100 -0.50 14.55 -15.74
N ASP A 101 0.48 13.74 -16.15
CA ASP A 101 1.86 13.86 -15.68
C ASP A 101 2.62 14.82 -16.61
N GLU A 102 3.03 15.95 -16.07
CA GLU A 102 3.79 16.96 -16.78
C GLU A 102 5.21 16.97 -16.23
N TRP A 103 6.19 16.60 -17.06
CA TRP A 103 7.60 16.72 -16.68
C TRP A 103 8.40 17.39 -17.79
N GLU A 104 9.43 18.12 -17.37
CA GLU A 104 10.41 18.73 -18.26
C GLU A 104 11.64 17.81 -18.34
N ASP A 105 12.07 17.52 -19.56
CA ASP A 105 13.27 16.72 -19.80
C ASP A 105 14.55 17.56 -19.68
N ASP A 106 15.71 16.90 -19.73
CA ASP A 106 17.04 17.54 -19.58
C ASP A 106 17.35 18.60 -20.66
N ILE A 107 16.54 18.71 -21.71
CA ILE A 107 16.65 19.70 -22.79
C ILE A 107 15.56 20.77 -22.74
N GLY A 108 14.74 20.79 -21.68
CA GLY A 108 13.71 21.80 -21.45
C GLY A 108 12.42 21.59 -22.22
N LEU A 109 12.16 20.37 -22.74
CA LEU A 109 10.91 20.03 -23.41
C LEU A 109 9.88 19.54 -22.40
N MET A 110 8.70 20.17 -22.37
CA MET A 110 7.57 19.73 -21.55
C MET A 110 6.91 18.53 -22.18
N HIS A 111 6.87 17.45 -21.43
CA HIS A 111 6.13 16.24 -21.76
C HIS A 111 4.84 16.22 -20.96
N ASN A 112 3.74 15.90 -21.63
CA ASN A 112 2.44 15.68 -20.99
C ASN A 112 1.97 14.29 -21.39
N GLN A 113 1.92 13.39 -20.40
CA GLN A 113 1.45 12.03 -20.62
C GLN A 113 0.26 11.75 -19.70
N ARG A 114 -0.82 11.26 -20.29
CA ARG A 114 -1.96 10.72 -19.52
C ARG A 114 -1.66 9.30 -19.11
N ILE A 115 -1.43 9.11 -17.82
CA ILE A 115 -1.18 7.79 -17.25
C ILE A 115 -2.39 7.39 -16.43
N VAL A 116 -2.91 6.19 -16.70
CA VAL A 116 -3.90 5.56 -15.80
C VAL A 116 -3.13 4.97 -14.64
N GLN A 117 -3.33 5.51 -13.44
CA GLN A 117 -2.64 5.04 -12.24
C GLN A 117 -3.58 4.31 -11.32
N SER A 118 -3.13 3.17 -10.82
CA SER A 118 -3.80 2.36 -9.81
C SER A 118 -3.51 2.88 -8.40
N GLY A 119 -2.32 3.40 -8.18
CA GLY A 119 -1.86 4.01 -6.94
C GLY A 119 -0.78 5.05 -7.19
N GLN A 120 -0.54 5.90 -6.22
CA GLN A 120 0.55 6.87 -6.22
C GLN A 120 1.01 7.15 -4.79
N SER A 121 2.29 6.98 -4.56
CA SER A 121 2.94 7.28 -3.30
C SER A 121 4.00 8.36 -3.50
N TRP A 122 3.71 9.57 -3.05
CA TRP A 122 4.67 10.66 -3.05
C TRP A 122 5.66 10.47 -1.90
N GLN A 123 6.92 10.84 -2.09
CA GLN A 123 7.93 10.75 -1.01
C GLN A 123 7.43 11.44 0.27
N GLN A 124 6.80 12.59 0.14
CA GLN A 124 6.10 13.29 1.23
C GLN A 124 4.70 13.67 0.73
N GLY A 125 3.67 12.94 1.19
CA GLY A 125 2.30 13.22 0.79
C GLY A 125 1.36 12.06 1.09
N PRO A 126 0.07 12.20 0.76
CA PRO A 126 -0.91 11.14 0.93
C PRO A 126 -0.57 9.95 0.03
N ILE A 127 -1.01 8.78 0.43
CA ILE A 127 -1.07 7.62 -0.46
C ILE A 127 -2.40 7.71 -1.20
N VAL A 128 -2.37 7.53 -2.51
CA VAL A 128 -3.57 7.58 -3.36
C VAL A 128 -3.82 6.19 -3.92
N LEU A 129 -5.02 5.67 -3.71
CA LEU A 129 -5.42 4.31 -4.12
C LEU A 129 -6.76 4.36 -4.83
N ASN A 130 -7.08 3.35 -5.62
CA ASN A 130 -8.41 3.12 -6.13
C ASN A 130 -9.04 1.85 -5.55
N TRP A 131 -10.35 1.85 -5.42
CA TRP A 131 -11.07 0.77 -4.77
C TRP A 131 -11.07 -0.53 -5.58
N LEU A 132 -11.07 -0.49 -6.90
CA LEU A 132 -11.08 -1.71 -7.71
C LEU A 132 -9.82 -2.54 -7.45
N ASP A 133 -8.64 -1.92 -7.51
CA ASP A 133 -7.38 -2.61 -7.26
C ASP A 133 -7.19 -2.96 -5.77
N ILE A 134 -7.79 -2.16 -4.85
CA ILE A 134 -7.87 -2.57 -3.44
C ILE A 134 -8.67 -3.86 -3.29
N GLN A 135 -9.77 -4.03 -4.02
CA GLN A 135 -10.57 -5.25 -3.96
C GLN A 135 -9.76 -6.47 -4.44
N ASP A 136 -9.02 -6.32 -5.53
CA ASP A 136 -8.16 -7.38 -6.05
C ASP A 136 -7.04 -7.75 -5.06
N SER A 137 -6.61 -6.79 -4.23
CA SER A 137 -5.65 -7.03 -3.14
C SER A 137 -6.19 -7.92 -2.01
N PHE A 138 -7.49 -8.16 -1.95
CA PHE A 138 -8.08 -9.06 -0.95
C PHE A 138 -8.06 -10.53 -1.37
N ASP A 139 -7.74 -10.82 -2.61
CA ASP A 139 -7.62 -12.16 -3.14
C ASP A 139 -6.17 -12.66 -3.08
N ALA A 140 -5.97 -13.95 -3.25
CA ALA A 140 -4.63 -14.56 -3.29
C ALA A 140 -4.09 -14.64 -4.73
N SER A 141 -4.30 -13.59 -5.52
CA SER A 141 -3.91 -13.55 -6.94
C SER A 141 -2.42 -13.27 -7.18
N GLY A 142 -1.67 -12.93 -6.13
CA GLY A 142 -0.28 -12.47 -6.22
C GLY A 142 -0.14 -10.95 -6.37
N PHE A 143 -1.22 -10.23 -6.70
CA PHE A 143 -1.26 -8.78 -6.75
C PHE A 143 -1.79 -8.20 -5.42
N ASN A 144 -1.10 -7.18 -4.89
CA ASN A 144 -1.57 -6.44 -3.71
C ASN A 144 -1.11 -4.99 -3.74
N LEU A 145 -2.00 -4.12 -4.21
CA LEU A 145 -1.73 -2.68 -4.33
C LEU A 145 -1.31 -2.04 -3.00
N ILE A 146 -1.99 -2.39 -1.89
CA ILE A 146 -1.70 -1.77 -0.59
C ILE A 146 -0.29 -2.12 -0.12
N ILE A 147 0.09 -3.41 -0.21
CA ILE A 147 1.44 -3.84 0.16
C ILE A 147 2.49 -3.22 -0.76
N HIS A 148 2.19 -3.08 -2.05
CA HIS A 148 3.06 -2.41 -3.02
C HIS A 148 3.34 -0.96 -2.61
N GLU A 149 2.31 -0.19 -2.29
CA GLU A 149 2.49 1.20 -1.84
C GLU A 149 3.21 1.31 -0.49
N VAL A 150 2.98 0.35 0.42
CA VAL A 150 3.75 0.27 1.67
C VAL A 150 5.22 -0.01 1.39
N ALA A 151 5.53 -0.92 0.46
CA ALA A 151 6.90 -1.21 0.07
C ALA A 151 7.62 0.04 -0.44
N HIS A 152 6.98 0.86 -1.28
CA HIS A 152 7.52 2.16 -1.70
C HIS A 152 7.79 3.10 -0.51
N LYS A 153 6.87 3.15 0.48
CA LYS A 153 7.10 3.98 1.68
C LYS A 153 8.25 3.47 2.54
N LEU A 154 8.44 2.17 2.64
CA LEU A 154 9.58 1.58 3.35
C LEU A 154 10.89 1.86 2.62
N ASP A 155 10.89 1.74 1.30
CA ASP A 155 12.05 1.97 0.45
C ASP A 155 12.54 3.43 0.53
N THR A 156 11.63 4.40 0.57
CA THR A 156 12.00 5.83 0.73
C THR A 156 12.73 6.12 2.04
N ARG A 157 12.70 5.24 3.04
CA ARG A 157 13.46 5.39 4.30
C ARG A 157 14.93 4.99 4.18
N ASN A 158 15.30 4.38 3.08
CA ASN A 158 16.70 3.96 2.83
C ASN A 158 17.63 5.15 2.50
N GLY A 159 17.12 6.36 2.36
CA GLY A 159 17.89 7.55 2.00
C GLY A 159 18.46 7.42 0.59
N ASP A 160 19.78 7.57 0.44
CA ASP A 160 20.47 7.53 -0.87
C ASP A 160 20.76 6.10 -1.37
N ARG A 161 20.20 5.06 -0.75
CA ARG A 161 20.36 3.68 -1.21
C ARG A 161 19.53 3.43 -2.46
N ALA A 162 19.97 2.48 -3.28
CA ALA A 162 19.22 2.03 -4.43
C ALA A 162 17.85 1.48 -4.00
N SER A 163 16.85 1.69 -4.83
CA SER A 163 15.49 1.14 -4.64
C SER A 163 15.53 -0.38 -4.52
N GLY A 164 14.66 -0.91 -3.67
CA GLY A 164 14.57 -2.35 -3.42
C GLY A 164 15.59 -2.90 -2.42
N VAL A 165 16.51 -2.08 -1.90
CA VAL A 165 17.45 -2.52 -0.87
C VAL A 165 16.87 -2.23 0.52
N PRO A 166 16.53 -3.24 1.33
CA PRO A 166 15.95 -3.04 2.64
C PRO A 166 16.94 -2.36 3.62
N PHE A 167 16.40 -1.79 4.69
CA PHE A 167 17.19 -1.17 5.75
C PHE A 167 17.85 -2.23 6.65
N ILE A 168 18.85 -2.94 6.07
CA ILE A 168 19.66 -3.96 6.71
C ILE A 168 21.10 -3.49 6.89
N SER A 169 21.90 -4.25 7.60
CA SER A 169 23.32 -3.92 7.76
C SER A 169 24.05 -3.96 6.42
N LEU A 170 25.06 -3.10 6.23
CA LEU A 170 25.88 -3.07 5.00
C LEU A 170 26.51 -4.44 4.68
N ARG A 171 26.72 -5.28 5.69
CA ARG A 171 27.26 -6.63 5.51
C ARG A 171 26.27 -7.57 4.80
N GLU A 172 24.98 -7.34 5.00
CA GLU A 172 23.90 -8.17 4.45
C GLU A 172 23.42 -7.69 3.09
N VAL A 173 23.70 -6.41 2.72
CA VAL A 173 23.27 -5.80 1.45
C VAL A 173 23.75 -6.61 0.25
N ALA A 174 25.01 -7.02 0.20
CA ALA A 174 25.57 -7.76 -0.94
C ALA A 174 24.86 -9.12 -1.14
N GLY A 175 24.50 -9.80 -0.06
CA GLY A 175 23.70 -11.02 -0.12
C GLY A 175 22.31 -10.77 -0.64
N TRP A 176 21.64 -9.74 -0.12
CA TRP A 176 20.32 -9.34 -0.57
C TRP A 176 20.29 -8.96 -2.06
N GLU A 177 21.23 -8.13 -2.53
CA GLU A 177 21.33 -7.74 -3.94
C GLU A 177 21.55 -8.95 -4.85
N HIS A 178 22.39 -9.89 -4.43
CA HIS A 178 22.60 -11.13 -5.18
C HIS A 178 21.31 -11.93 -5.33
N ASP A 179 20.58 -12.14 -4.23
CA ASP A 179 19.34 -12.93 -4.21
C ASP A 179 18.23 -12.23 -4.97
N LEU A 180 18.12 -10.89 -4.87
CA LEU A 180 17.16 -10.09 -5.63
C LEU A 180 17.40 -10.20 -7.14
N HIS A 181 18.64 -9.99 -7.60
CA HIS A 181 18.98 -10.12 -9.01
C HIS A 181 18.76 -11.54 -9.54
N ALA A 182 19.07 -12.57 -8.73
CA ALA A 182 18.78 -13.94 -9.12
C ALA A 182 17.27 -14.20 -9.27
N ALA A 183 16.45 -13.68 -8.37
CA ALA A 183 14.99 -13.77 -8.47
C ALA A 183 14.44 -13.05 -9.70
N MET A 184 14.90 -11.82 -9.97
CA MET A 184 14.50 -11.05 -11.15
C MET A 184 14.88 -11.78 -12.45
N ASN A 185 16.09 -12.29 -12.56
CA ASN A 185 16.52 -13.06 -13.75
C ASN A 185 15.65 -14.31 -13.96
N ASN A 186 15.31 -15.03 -12.88
CA ASN A 186 14.44 -16.21 -12.97
C ASN A 186 13.04 -15.84 -13.50
N ILE A 187 12.47 -14.72 -13.04
CA ILE A 187 11.16 -14.23 -13.52
C ILE A 187 11.27 -13.84 -15.01
N GLN A 188 12.31 -13.13 -15.40
CA GLN A 188 12.52 -12.74 -16.81
C GLN A 188 12.67 -13.97 -17.72
N GLU A 189 13.46 -14.98 -17.32
CA GLU A 189 13.58 -16.25 -18.05
C GLU A 189 12.22 -16.98 -18.15
N GLU A 190 11.43 -16.98 -17.06
CA GLU A 190 10.09 -17.56 -17.08
C GLU A 190 9.16 -16.84 -18.06
N ILE A 191 9.14 -15.50 -18.06
CA ILE A 191 8.37 -14.68 -18.97
C ILE A 191 8.76 -14.96 -20.45
N GLU A 192 10.04 -15.08 -20.72
CA GLU A 192 10.53 -15.42 -22.07
C GLU A 192 10.07 -16.81 -22.54
N LEU A 193 9.97 -17.77 -21.62
CA LEU A 193 9.59 -19.15 -21.92
C LEU A 193 8.08 -19.35 -22.08
N VAL A 194 7.27 -18.76 -21.19
CA VAL A 194 5.82 -19.03 -21.13
C VAL A 194 4.95 -17.82 -21.48
N GLY A 195 5.54 -16.63 -21.61
CA GLY A 195 4.86 -15.36 -21.83
C GLY A 195 4.37 -14.71 -20.55
N GLU A 196 4.19 -13.38 -20.59
CA GLU A 196 3.81 -12.54 -19.44
C GLU A 196 2.56 -13.04 -18.71
N ASN A 197 1.52 -13.45 -19.46
CA ASN A 197 0.24 -13.85 -18.86
C ASN A 197 0.26 -15.24 -18.20
N ALA A 198 1.32 -16.02 -18.36
CA ALA A 198 1.45 -17.38 -17.83
C ALA A 198 2.59 -17.51 -16.82
N ALA A 199 3.32 -16.44 -16.58
CA ALA A 199 4.38 -16.39 -15.58
C ALA A 199 3.81 -16.55 -14.16
N SER A 200 4.61 -17.07 -13.24
CA SER A 200 4.24 -17.34 -11.84
C SER A 200 4.02 -16.05 -11.04
N ILE A 201 4.60 -14.95 -11.50
CA ILE A 201 4.48 -13.61 -10.90
C ILE A 201 4.16 -12.63 -12.04
N ASP A 202 3.40 -11.57 -11.73
CA ASP A 202 3.08 -10.51 -12.67
C ASP A 202 4.37 -9.90 -13.27
N ALA A 203 4.39 -9.72 -14.61
CA ALA A 203 5.53 -9.15 -15.34
C ALA A 203 5.95 -7.75 -14.83
N TYR A 204 5.03 -7.03 -14.18
CA TYR A 204 5.32 -5.75 -13.52
C TYR A 204 6.33 -5.89 -12.36
N ALA A 205 6.53 -7.11 -11.83
CA ALA A 205 7.48 -7.38 -10.75
C ALA A 205 8.92 -7.68 -11.26
N ALA A 206 9.14 -7.78 -12.56
CA ALA A 206 10.43 -8.06 -13.22
C ALA A 206 11.04 -6.79 -13.80
#